data_54980cd385f9f07c616af236bc4e0868
#
_entry.id   54980cd385f9f07c616af236bc4e0868
#
_cell.length_a   1.000
_cell.length_b   1.000
_cell.length_c   1.000
_cell.angle_alpha   90.00
_cell.angle_beta   90.00
_cell.angle_gamma   90.00
#
_symmetry.space_group_name_H-M   'P 1'
#
loop_
_entity.id
_entity.type
_entity.pdbx_description
1 polymer ?
#
loop_
_entity_poly.entity_id
_entity_poly.type
_entity_poly.pdbx_seq_one_letter_code
_entity_poly.pdbx_strand_id
1 'polypeptide(L)'
;GVVRSPCISRARGTIEDTSVELWDPYTENETRPPTERTLYVRHMELRKRARSWATPGPTALVEHGANPGLVSHWVKIALEDVAKAILQNRTSREREDLLEQYLADADYPRLAMLTGTKVIHISERDTQISNRPKEVDEFVNTWSVAGFHEEGIAPAELGWGTHERRLPMGAQVHRYGPGNQICLSQMGVNTLVRSWVPTYGEIVGMVIRHGEAFTMGDFLTVWQDDKPVYRPTVHYAYQPS
;
A
#
# COMPACT_ATOMS: atom_id res chain seq x y z
N GLY A 1 2.32 -6.31 16.28
CA GLY A 1 3.58 -6.44 17.01
C GLY A 1 4.58 -7.22 16.20
N VAL A 2 5.81 -6.72 16.11
CA VAL A 2 6.91 -7.53 15.59
C VAL A 2 6.96 -8.78 16.47
N VAL A 3 6.49 -9.91 15.95
CA VAL A 3 6.56 -11.18 16.66
C VAL A 3 8.04 -11.48 16.89
N ARG A 4 8.55 -11.06 18.02
CA ARG A 4 9.84 -11.52 18.54
C ARG A 4 9.65 -12.95 19.05
N SER A 5 9.24 -13.87 18.18
CA SER A 5 9.15 -15.23 18.61
C SER A 5 10.38 -16.00 18.14
N PRO A 6 11.24 -16.45 19.07
CA PRO A 6 12.21 -17.50 18.76
C PRO A 6 11.55 -18.78 18.25
N CYS A 7 10.24 -18.92 18.42
CA CYS A 7 9.46 -20.07 17.97
C CYS A 7 9.27 -20.11 16.44
N ILE A 8 9.35 -18.98 15.73
CA ILE A 8 9.18 -18.97 14.27
C ILE A 8 10.27 -19.82 13.58
N SER A 9 11.46 -19.90 14.12
CA SER A 9 12.58 -20.65 13.53
C SER A 9 12.47 -22.18 13.64
N ARG A 10 11.49 -22.70 14.39
CA ARG A 10 11.32 -24.15 14.62
C ARG A 10 10.00 -24.74 14.11
N ALA A 11 9.03 -23.91 13.78
CA ALA A 11 7.74 -24.39 13.28
C ALA A 11 7.83 -24.71 11.78
N ARG A 12 7.36 -25.88 11.37
CA ARG A 12 7.04 -26.17 9.96
C ARG A 12 5.60 -25.72 9.75
N GLY A 13 5.38 -24.74 8.89
CA GLY A 13 4.04 -24.24 8.61
C GLY A 13 4.04 -22.86 7.97
N THR A 14 2.86 -22.32 7.79
CA THR A 14 2.64 -20.94 7.36
C THR A 14 2.18 -20.13 8.56
N ILE A 15 2.71 -18.91 8.70
CA ILE A 15 2.29 -17.94 9.70
C ILE A 15 1.64 -16.79 8.92
N GLU A 16 0.47 -16.38 9.35
CA GLU A 16 -0.26 -15.25 8.76
C GLU A 16 -0.48 -14.18 9.83
N ASP A 17 -0.22 -12.94 9.44
CA ASP A 17 -0.46 -11.76 10.26
C ASP A 17 -1.12 -10.70 9.39
N THR A 18 -2.15 -10.05 9.90
CA THR A 18 -2.92 -9.05 9.17
C THR A 18 -2.30 -7.68 9.15
N SER A 19 -1.25 -7.45 9.95
CA SER A 19 -0.62 -6.13 10.06
C SER A 19 0.87 -6.19 10.42
N VAL A 20 1.55 -5.07 10.27
CA VAL A 20 2.93 -4.83 10.75
C VAL A 20 3.02 -3.61 11.66
N GLU A 21 1.89 -3.13 12.17
CA GLU A 21 1.84 -2.00 13.09
C GLU A 21 2.50 -2.33 14.43
N LEU A 22 2.88 -1.28 15.17
CA LEU A 22 3.27 -1.38 16.56
C LEU A 22 2.03 -1.38 17.44
N TRP A 23 1.99 -2.29 18.43
CA TRP A 23 0.86 -2.39 19.36
C TRP A 23 0.77 -1.25 20.38
N ASP A 24 1.81 -0.45 20.51
CA ASP A 24 1.81 0.71 21.40
C ASP A 24 2.01 2.00 20.61
N PRO A 25 0.91 2.58 20.09
CA PRO A 25 0.95 3.86 19.39
C PRO A 25 1.24 5.04 20.32
N TYR A 26 1.14 4.84 21.61
CA TYR A 26 1.28 5.86 22.65
C TYR A 26 2.64 5.82 23.35
N THR A 27 3.66 5.16 22.79
CA THR A 27 5.00 5.15 23.36
C THR A 27 5.49 6.60 23.53
N GLU A 28 5.49 7.08 24.77
CA GLU A 28 5.69 8.49 25.14
C GLU A 28 7.03 9.09 24.74
N ASN A 29 8.00 8.27 24.34
CA ASN A 29 9.37 8.69 24.07
C ASN A 29 9.81 8.51 22.62
N GLU A 30 8.91 8.61 21.69
CA GLU A 30 9.28 8.52 20.27
C GLU A 30 9.93 9.82 19.79
N THR A 31 11.24 9.89 19.91
CA THR A 31 12.07 11.05 19.53
C THR A 31 12.56 11.01 18.09
N ARG A 32 12.34 9.88 17.38
CA ARG A 32 12.77 9.77 15.97
C ARG A 32 12.00 10.73 15.08
N PRO A 33 12.66 11.31 14.08
CA PRO A 33 11.96 12.17 13.12
C PRO A 33 10.86 11.39 12.37
N PRO A 34 9.81 12.06 11.86
CA PRO A 34 8.72 11.40 11.16
C PRO A 34 9.17 10.43 10.06
N THR A 35 10.21 10.79 9.32
CA THR A 35 10.79 9.98 8.24
C THR A 35 11.35 8.62 8.68
N GLU A 36 11.66 8.47 9.96
CA GLU A 36 12.16 7.23 10.53
C GLU A 36 11.06 6.38 11.19
N ARG A 37 9.82 6.87 11.18
CA ARG A 37 8.64 6.21 11.77
C ARG A 37 7.63 5.72 10.73
N THR A 38 8.04 5.63 9.48
CA THR A 38 7.20 5.23 8.35
C THR A 38 7.04 3.71 8.27
N LEU A 39 5.98 3.24 7.60
CA LEU A 39 5.84 1.82 7.25
C LEU A 39 6.96 1.37 6.33
N TYR A 40 7.44 2.25 5.44
CA TYR A 40 8.60 1.95 4.60
C TYR A 40 9.80 1.49 5.42
N VAL A 41 10.13 2.20 6.50
CA VAL A 41 11.23 1.83 7.40
C VAL A 41 10.98 0.46 8.01
N ARG A 42 9.76 0.20 8.50
CA ARG A 42 9.38 -1.12 9.06
C ARG A 42 9.52 -2.25 8.04
N HIS A 43 9.03 -2.05 6.82
CA HIS A 43 9.19 -3.03 5.74
C HIS A 43 10.66 -3.32 5.42
N MET A 44 11.50 -2.30 5.39
CA MET A 44 12.93 -2.49 5.16
C MET A 44 13.61 -3.24 6.31
N GLU A 45 13.23 -2.98 7.55
CA GLU A 45 13.74 -3.72 8.71
C GLU A 45 13.30 -5.19 8.68
N LEU A 46 12.03 -5.48 8.35
CA LEU A 46 11.54 -6.85 8.17
C LEU A 46 12.30 -7.59 7.07
N ARG A 47 12.48 -6.96 5.92
CA ARG A 47 13.26 -7.54 4.80
C ARG A 47 14.72 -7.79 5.18
N LYS A 48 15.34 -6.84 5.90
CA LYS A 48 16.72 -7.02 6.41
C LYS A 48 16.79 -8.21 7.36
N ARG A 49 15.84 -8.34 8.27
CA ARG A 49 15.76 -9.45 9.21
C ARG A 49 15.57 -10.79 8.48
N ALA A 50 14.62 -10.85 7.54
CA ALA A 50 14.40 -12.08 6.77
C ALA A 50 15.66 -12.52 5.99
N ARG A 51 16.37 -11.58 5.39
CA ARG A 51 17.64 -11.86 4.68
C ARG A 51 18.79 -12.29 5.59
N SER A 52 18.73 -11.98 6.87
CA SER A 52 19.77 -12.38 7.85
C SER A 52 19.58 -13.80 8.39
N TRP A 53 18.50 -14.49 8.05
CA TRP A 53 18.28 -15.86 8.47
C TRP A 53 19.20 -16.82 7.73
N ALA A 54 19.96 -17.61 8.49
CA ALA A 54 20.94 -18.53 7.93
C ALA A 54 20.31 -19.78 7.29
N THR A 55 19.08 -20.11 7.66
CA THR A 55 18.38 -21.30 7.18
C THR A 55 16.95 -20.95 6.77
N PRO A 56 16.39 -21.64 5.75
CA PRO A 56 14.98 -21.51 5.43
C PRO A 56 14.10 -21.86 6.65
N GLY A 57 13.09 -21.06 6.89
CA GLY A 57 12.11 -21.25 7.94
C GLY A 57 10.70 -21.41 7.39
N PRO A 58 9.67 -21.33 8.26
CA PRO A 58 8.29 -21.30 7.82
C PRO A 58 8.02 -20.05 6.96
N THR A 59 7.09 -20.17 6.03
CA THR A 59 6.60 -19.00 5.27
C THR A 59 5.79 -18.11 6.20
N ALA A 60 6.10 -16.83 6.22
CA ALA A 60 5.30 -15.82 6.91
C ALA A 60 4.64 -14.90 5.88
N LEU A 61 3.32 -14.83 5.94
CA LEU A 61 2.52 -13.85 5.21
C LEU A 61 2.19 -12.73 6.19
N VAL A 62 2.58 -11.52 5.86
CA VAL A 62 2.32 -10.34 6.67
C VAL A 62 1.49 -9.34 5.88
N GLU A 63 0.67 -8.54 6.58
CA GLU A 63 -0.27 -7.62 5.96
C GLU A 63 -1.25 -8.33 5.00
N HIS A 64 -1.80 -9.46 5.43
CA HIS A 64 -2.73 -10.26 4.62
C HIS A 64 -4.11 -10.37 5.27
N GLY A 65 -4.81 -9.24 5.34
CA GLY A 65 -6.21 -9.11 5.73
C GLY A 65 -7.08 -8.69 4.54
N ALA A 66 -8.09 -7.87 4.77
CA ALA A 66 -8.91 -7.28 3.72
C ALA A 66 -8.17 -6.11 3.03
N ASN A 67 -7.76 -5.13 3.82
CA ASN A 67 -6.77 -4.12 3.52
C ASN A 67 -5.94 -3.86 4.80
N PRO A 68 -4.64 -4.01 4.76
CA PRO A 68 -3.85 -4.60 3.65
C PRO A 68 -4.17 -6.08 3.39
N GLY A 69 -4.00 -6.50 2.14
CA GLY A 69 -4.04 -7.90 1.73
C GLY A 69 -4.93 -8.18 0.51
N LEU A 70 -6.20 -8.51 0.69
CA LEU A 70 -7.14 -8.91 -0.36
C LEU A 70 -7.23 -7.88 -1.48
N VAL A 71 -7.17 -6.59 -1.17
CA VAL A 71 -7.20 -5.49 -2.14
C VAL A 71 -6.06 -5.60 -3.17
N SER A 72 -4.91 -6.18 -2.81
CA SER A 72 -3.81 -6.43 -3.75
C SER A 72 -4.19 -7.43 -4.84
N HIS A 73 -5.03 -8.42 -4.51
CA HIS A 73 -5.57 -9.36 -5.50
C HIS A 73 -6.61 -8.69 -6.40
N TRP A 74 -7.43 -7.80 -5.86
CA TRP A 74 -8.38 -7.04 -6.66
C TRP A 74 -7.67 -6.12 -7.68
N VAL A 75 -6.53 -5.55 -7.33
CA VAL A 75 -5.72 -4.78 -8.28
C VAL A 75 -5.24 -5.66 -9.44
N LYS A 76 -4.83 -6.90 -9.18
CA LYS A 76 -4.46 -7.84 -10.25
C LYS A 76 -5.64 -8.12 -11.18
N ILE A 77 -6.82 -8.43 -10.61
CA ILE A 77 -8.05 -8.66 -11.39
C ILE A 77 -8.40 -7.41 -12.22
N ALA A 78 -8.33 -6.22 -11.60
CA ALA A 78 -8.61 -4.98 -12.33
C ALA A 78 -7.64 -4.74 -13.51
N LEU A 79 -6.35 -5.06 -13.34
CA LEU A 79 -5.36 -4.99 -14.43
C LEU A 79 -5.69 -5.96 -15.55
N GLU A 80 -6.10 -7.19 -15.22
CA GLU A 80 -6.57 -8.16 -16.23
C GLU A 80 -7.80 -7.66 -16.96
N ASP A 81 -8.78 -7.11 -16.25
CA ASP A 81 -10.02 -6.59 -16.85
C ASP A 81 -9.74 -5.41 -17.77
N VAL A 82 -8.85 -4.49 -17.37
CA VAL A 82 -8.41 -3.38 -18.24
C VAL A 82 -7.70 -3.92 -19.48
N ALA A 83 -6.82 -4.91 -19.36
CA ALA A 83 -6.14 -5.51 -20.49
C ALA A 83 -7.13 -6.19 -21.46
N LYS A 84 -8.08 -6.97 -20.94
CA LYS A 84 -9.17 -7.61 -21.72
C LYS A 84 -10.02 -6.56 -22.42
N ALA A 85 -10.35 -5.45 -21.76
CA ALA A 85 -11.09 -4.36 -22.38
C ALA A 85 -10.32 -3.67 -23.53
N ILE A 86 -9.00 -3.51 -23.38
CA ILE A 86 -8.14 -2.99 -24.46
C ILE A 86 -8.14 -3.94 -25.66
N LEU A 87 -8.02 -5.25 -25.44
CA LEU A 87 -8.08 -6.26 -26.49
C LEU A 87 -9.42 -6.26 -27.24
N GLN A 88 -10.54 -6.08 -26.53
CA GLN A 88 -11.86 -5.99 -27.15
C GLN A 88 -12.03 -4.76 -28.04
N ASN A 89 -11.38 -3.65 -27.71
CA ASN A 89 -11.46 -2.40 -28.47
C ASN A 89 -10.47 -2.34 -29.65
N ARG A 90 -9.76 -3.41 -29.91
CA ARG A 90 -8.70 -3.54 -30.92
C ARG A 90 -7.65 -2.45 -30.86
N THR A 91 -6.41 -2.86 -30.87
CA THR A 91 -5.26 -1.98 -30.89
C THR A 91 -4.28 -2.46 -31.98
N SER A 92 -3.01 -2.08 -31.93
CA SER A 92 -2.03 -2.67 -32.83
C SER A 92 -1.79 -4.14 -32.49
N ARG A 93 -1.56 -4.97 -33.51
CA ARG A 93 -1.33 -6.41 -33.32
C ARG A 93 -0.18 -6.69 -32.35
N GLU A 94 0.91 -5.93 -32.45
CA GLU A 94 2.05 -6.05 -31.54
C GLU A 94 1.64 -5.84 -30.07
N ARG A 95 0.77 -4.85 -29.82
CA ARG A 95 0.27 -4.59 -28.46
C ARG A 95 -0.69 -5.68 -27.99
N GLU A 96 -1.52 -6.21 -28.89
CA GLU A 96 -2.43 -7.32 -28.59
C GLU A 96 -1.63 -8.57 -28.19
N ASP A 97 -0.64 -8.95 -28.99
CA ASP A 97 0.22 -10.12 -28.73
C ASP A 97 0.92 -10.01 -27.37
N LEU A 98 1.46 -8.81 -27.03
CA LEU A 98 2.09 -8.57 -25.72
C LEU A 98 1.09 -8.60 -24.56
N LEU A 99 -0.12 -8.05 -24.72
CA LEU A 99 -1.15 -8.11 -23.68
C LEU A 99 -1.57 -9.56 -23.40
N GLU A 100 -1.79 -10.35 -24.46
CA GLU A 100 -2.13 -11.77 -24.35
C GLU A 100 -1.01 -12.55 -23.66
N GLN A 101 0.25 -12.29 -24.03
CA GLN A 101 1.40 -12.91 -23.39
C GLN A 101 1.46 -12.58 -21.88
N TYR A 102 1.39 -11.30 -21.52
CA TYR A 102 1.50 -10.89 -20.09
C TYR A 102 0.32 -11.38 -19.26
N LEU A 103 -0.87 -11.51 -19.84
CA LEU A 103 -2.02 -12.16 -19.20
C LEU A 103 -1.76 -13.65 -18.96
N ALA A 104 -1.24 -14.36 -19.94
CA ALA A 104 -0.94 -15.79 -19.84
C ALA A 104 0.17 -16.07 -18.81
N ASP A 105 1.19 -15.21 -18.77
CA ASP A 105 2.35 -15.33 -17.86
C ASP A 105 2.07 -14.77 -16.46
N ALA A 106 0.91 -14.13 -16.22
CA ALA A 106 0.60 -13.36 -15.03
C ALA A 106 1.69 -12.32 -14.69
N ASP A 107 2.27 -11.69 -15.72
CA ASP A 107 3.29 -10.64 -15.59
C ASP A 107 2.62 -9.29 -15.31
N TYR A 108 2.10 -9.14 -14.10
CA TYR A 108 1.37 -7.94 -13.69
C TYR A 108 2.18 -6.64 -13.78
N PRO A 109 3.49 -6.61 -13.49
CA PRO A 109 4.30 -5.41 -13.70
C PRO A 109 4.27 -4.91 -15.15
N ARG A 110 4.55 -5.80 -16.10
CA ARG A 110 4.52 -5.43 -17.52
C ARG A 110 3.11 -5.22 -18.04
N LEU A 111 2.12 -5.95 -17.51
CA LEU A 111 0.72 -5.74 -17.83
C LEU A 111 0.28 -4.32 -17.41
N ALA A 112 0.61 -3.89 -16.19
CA ALA A 112 0.31 -2.54 -15.69
C ALA A 112 1.00 -1.46 -16.53
N MET A 113 2.25 -1.68 -16.93
CA MET A 113 2.99 -0.78 -17.81
C MET A 113 2.32 -0.67 -19.19
N LEU A 114 1.97 -1.79 -19.79
CA LEU A 114 1.41 -1.85 -21.16
C LEU A 114 -0.03 -1.32 -21.23
N THR A 115 -0.82 -1.51 -20.17
CA THR A 115 -2.16 -0.91 -20.05
C THR A 115 -2.12 0.60 -19.86
N GLY A 116 -0.95 1.15 -19.50
CA GLY A 116 -0.77 2.58 -19.23
C GLY A 116 -1.29 3.01 -17.86
N THR A 117 -1.41 2.07 -16.91
CA THR A 117 -1.82 2.33 -15.53
C THR A 117 -0.80 3.23 -14.84
N LYS A 118 -1.20 4.43 -14.45
CA LYS A 118 -0.31 5.40 -13.79
C LYS A 118 -0.55 5.50 -12.30
N VAL A 119 -1.81 5.42 -11.89
CA VAL A 119 -2.22 5.64 -10.51
C VAL A 119 -3.17 4.53 -10.08
N ILE A 120 -2.96 4.04 -8.88
CA ILE A 120 -3.84 3.07 -8.19
C ILE A 120 -4.28 3.74 -6.90
N HIS A 121 -5.58 3.96 -6.76
CA HIS A 121 -6.17 4.43 -5.51
C HIS A 121 -6.82 3.25 -4.80
N ILE A 122 -6.45 3.06 -3.54
CA ILE A 122 -7.16 2.19 -2.61
C ILE A 122 -8.08 3.10 -1.80
N SER A 123 -9.38 3.01 -2.08
CA SER A 123 -10.37 3.91 -1.49
C SER A 123 -11.29 3.15 -0.56
N GLU A 124 -11.36 3.60 0.66
CA GLU A 124 -12.25 3.06 1.67
C GLU A 124 -13.18 4.16 2.19
N ARG A 125 -14.46 3.85 2.21
CA ARG A 125 -15.48 4.71 2.80
C ARG A 125 -16.30 3.92 3.78
N ASP A 126 -16.30 4.36 5.05
CA ASP A 126 -17.18 3.80 6.04
C ASP A 126 -18.63 4.19 5.73
N THR A 127 -19.53 3.21 5.85
CA THR A 127 -20.97 3.40 5.62
C THR A 127 -21.80 2.97 6.81
N GLN A 128 -21.18 2.56 7.89
CA GLN A 128 -21.89 2.15 9.11
C GLN A 128 -22.46 3.36 9.81
N ILE A 129 -23.67 3.22 10.32
CA ILE A 129 -24.39 4.26 11.05
C ILE A 129 -24.70 3.71 12.45
N SER A 130 -24.33 4.48 13.48
CA SER A 130 -24.76 4.20 14.85
C SER A 130 -26.24 4.57 15.04
N ASN A 131 -26.91 3.85 15.94
CA ASN A 131 -28.26 4.24 16.40
C ASN A 131 -28.23 5.44 17.36
N ARG A 132 -27.06 5.90 17.76
CA ARG A 132 -26.83 7.12 18.55
C ARG A 132 -26.17 8.16 17.63
N PRO A 133 -26.71 9.42 17.62
CA PRO A 133 -26.02 10.50 16.90
C PRO A 133 -24.61 10.71 17.42
N LYS A 134 -23.71 11.11 16.53
CA LYS A 134 -22.36 11.51 16.89
C LYS A 134 -22.37 12.80 17.70
N GLU A 135 -21.59 12.84 18.76
CA GLU A 135 -21.45 14.03 19.60
C GLU A 135 -20.44 15.04 18.99
N VAL A 136 -20.44 16.26 19.54
CA VAL A 136 -19.45 17.27 19.17
C VAL A 136 -18.06 16.75 19.57
N ASP A 137 -17.09 16.90 18.69
CA ASP A 137 -15.72 16.43 18.87
C ASP A 137 -15.55 14.89 19.01
N GLU A 138 -16.61 14.13 18.72
CA GLU A 138 -16.56 12.68 18.66
C GLU A 138 -16.11 12.21 17.27
N PHE A 139 -15.02 11.44 17.23
CA PHE A 139 -14.58 10.73 16.04
C PHE A 139 -15.07 9.28 16.12
N VAL A 140 -15.65 8.79 15.04
CA VAL A 140 -16.19 7.42 14.95
C VAL A 140 -15.56 6.74 13.74
N ASN A 141 -15.09 5.51 13.92
CA ASN A 141 -14.64 4.64 12.86
C ASN A 141 -15.16 3.21 13.08
N THR A 142 -15.01 2.35 12.08
CA THR A 142 -15.63 1.01 12.08
C THR A 142 -14.65 -0.11 12.47
N TRP A 143 -13.43 0.23 12.85
CA TRP A 143 -12.37 -0.70 13.20
C TRP A 143 -11.59 -0.23 14.45
N SER A 144 -10.40 -0.75 14.70
CA SER A 144 -9.61 -0.45 15.91
C SER A 144 -9.34 1.05 16.08
N VAL A 145 -9.79 1.61 17.18
CA VAL A 145 -9.51 3.02 17.55
C VAL A 145 -8.01 3.25 17.73
N ALA A 146 -7.31 2.32 18.40
CA ALA A 146 -5.87 2.41 18.60
C ALA A 146 -5.10 2.29 17.27
N GLY A 147 -5.52 1.38 16.38
CA GLY A 147 -4.95 1.24 15.05
C GLY A 147 -5.15 2.50 14.21
N PHE A 148 -6.37 3.04 14.19
CA PHE A 148 -6.64 4.30 13.49
C PHE A 148 -5.80 5.46 14.04
N HIS A 149 -5.69 5.57 15.36
CA HIS A 149 -4.86 6.60 15.96
C HIS A 149 -3.40 6.47 15.52
N GLU A 150 -2.83 5.27 15.58
CA GLU A 150 -1.46 5.01 15.16
C GLU A 150 -1.22 5.33 13.68
N GLU A 151 -2.11 4.90 12.80
CA GLU A 151 -2.02 5.18 11.37
C GLU A 151 -2.26 6.65 11.04
N GLY A 152 -3.21 7.28 11.74
CA GLY A 152 -3.64 8.64 11.49
C GLY A 152 -2.62 9.70 11.89
N ILE A 153 -1.97 9.54 13.05
CA ILE A 153 -0.93 10.48 13.52
C ILE A 153 0.44 10.25 12.87
N ALA A 154 0.62 9.10 12.24
CA ALA A 154 1.83 8.83 11.48
C ALA A 154 1.95 9.76 10.27
N PRO A 155 3.17 9.98 9.76
CA PRO A 155 3.36 10.70 8.50
C PRO A 155 2.54 10.07 7.39
N ALA A 156 1.90 10.89 6.55
CA ALA A 156 1.25 10.39 5.35
C ALA A 156 2.28 9.74 4.42
N GLU A 157 1.98 8.56 3.93
CA GLU A 157 2.86 7.81 3.02
C GLU A 157 2.14 7.51 1.71
N LEU A 158 2.85 7.70 0.59
CA LEU A 158 2.33 7.44 -0.74
C LEU A 158 3.38 6.67 -1.55
N GLY A 159 2.94 5.64 -2.26
CA GLY A 159 3.74 5.07 -3.34
C GLY A 159 3.95 6.12 -4.43
N TRP A 160 5.18 6.24 -4.95
CA TRP A 160 5.53 7.31 -5.89
C TRP A 160 5.97 6.74 -7.23
N GLY A 161 5.19 7.04 -8.26
CA GLY A 161 5.36 6.47 -9.60
C GLY A 161 6.46 7.16 -10.43
N THR A 162 6.95 6.44 -11.44
CA THR A 162 8.00 6.96 -12.33
C THR A 162 7.53 8.08 -13.28
N HIS A 163 6.21 8.24 -13.43
CA HIS A 163 5.61 9.31 -14.23
C HIS A 163 5.51 10.64 -13.47
N GLU A 164 5.70 10.62 -12.16
CA GLU A 164 5.63 11.81 -11.31
C GLU A 164 6.87 12.69 -11.52
N ARG A 165 6.63 13.96 -11.85
CA ARG A 165 7.72 14.88 -12.20
C ARG A 165 8.12 15.82 -11.07
N ARG A 166 7.28 15.98 -10.07
CA ARG A 166 7.49 16.94 -8.97
C ARG A 166 7.00 16.34 -7.67
N LEU A 167 7.82 16.43 -6.64
CA LEU A 167 7.41 16.05 -5.30
C LEU A 167 6.40 17.07 -4.73
N PRO A 168 5.41 16.62 -3.96
CA PRO A 168 4.57 17.51 -3.16
C PRO A 168 5.42 18.35 -2.19
N MET A 169 4.90 19.49 -1.78
CA MET A 169 5.57 20.32 -0.78
C MET A 169 5.71 19.54 0.53
N GLY A 170 6.89 19.56 1.12
CA GLY A 170 7.20 18.83 2.36
C GLY A 170 7.42 17.33 2.19
N ALA A 171 7.40 16.81 0.95
CA ALA A 171 7.68 15.41 0.70
C ALA A 171 9.15 15.07 0.86
N GLN A 172 9.39 13.88 1.41
CA GLN A 172 10.72 13.30 1.57
C GLN A 172 10.76 11.93 0.91
N VAL A 173 11.86 11.61 0.26
CA VAL A 173 12.09 10.36 -0.45
C VAL A 173 13.04 9.49 0.35
N HIS A 174 12.72 8.22 0.48
CA HIS A 174 13.64 7.25 1.04
C HIS A 174 14.76 6.95 0.03
N ARG A 175 16.02 7.06 0.49
CA ARG A 175 17.22 6.90 -0.37
C ARG A 175 17.82 5.50 -0.34
N TYR A 176 17.10 4.52 0.20
CA TYR A 176 17.52 3.13 0.33
C TYR A 176 16.36 2.19 -0.01
N GLY A 177 16.65 0.91 -0.25
CA GLY A 177 15.66 -0.05 -0.72
C GLY A 177 15.14 0.29 -2.12
N PRO A 178 13.92 -0.08 -2.49
CA PRO A 178 13.38 0.17 -3.83
C PRO A 178 13.05 1.64 -4.11
N GLY A 179 13.05 2.53 -3.10
CA GLY A 179 12.77 3.96 -3.26
C GLY A 179 11.43 4.26 -3.92
N ASN A 180 10.41 3.45 -3.65
CA ASN A 180 9.10 3.51 -4.31
C ASN A 180 8.05 4.29 -3.53
N GLN A 181 8.45 4.93 -2.44
CA GLN A 181 7.54 5.63 -1.54
C GLN A 181 8.11 6.96 -1.10
N ILE A 182 7.21 7.91 -0.91
CA ILE A 182 7.48 9.19 -0.26
C ILE A 182 6.70 9.28 1.04
N CYS A 183 7.17 10.10 1.96
CA CYS A 183 6.40 10.52 3.12
C CYS A 183 6.29 12.03 3.19
N LEU A 184 5.19 12.52 3.76
CA LEU A 184 4.98 13.93 4.04
C LEU A 184 5.26 14.19 5.52
N SER A 185 5.77 15.38 5.85
CA SER A 185 6.04 15.77 7.24
C SER A 185 4.77 16.11 8.04
N GLN A 186 3.58 15.78 7.52
CA GLN A 186 2.30 15.99 8.19
C GLN A 186 1.59 14.66 8.41
N MET A 187 0.72 14.63 9.42
CA MET A 187 -0.07 13.45 9.78
C MET A 187 -1.00 13.01 8.63
N GLY A 188 -1.22 11.72 8.53
CA GLY A 188 -2.12 11.13 7.53
C GLY A 188 -3.55 11.70 7.61
N VAL A 189 -4.09 11.88 8.81
CA VAL A 189 -5.42 12.50 9.03
C VAL A 189 -5.52 13.93 8.52
N ASN A 190 -4.42 14.64 8.40
CA ASN A 190 -4.36 16.02 7.89
C ASN A 190 -3.98 16.11 6.42
N THR A 191 -3.74 14.97 5.78
CA THR A 191 -3.42 14.89 4.35
C THR A 191 -4.63 14.34 3.61
N LEU A 192 -5.23 15.16 2.77
CA LEU A 192 -6.45 14.78 2.06
C LEU A 192 -6.17 14.57 0.58
N VAL A 193 -6.80 13.54 0.02
CA VAL A 193 -6.79 13.26 -1.43
C VAL A 193 -8.20 13.07 -1.94
N ARG A 194 -8.42 13.43 -3.19
CA ARG A 194 -9.62 13.07 -3.92
C ARG A 194 -9.47 11.66 -4.45
N SER A 195 -10.48 10.86 -4.27
CA SER A 195 -10.58 9.51 -4.78
C SER A 195 -11.99 9.19 -5.22
N TRP A 196 -12.27 7.95 -5.54
CA TRP A 196 -13.57 7.54 -6.05
C TRP A 196 -13.94 6.15 -5.51
N VAL A 197 -15.20 5.98 -5.18
CA VAL A 197 -15.75 4.71 -4.68
C VAL A 197 -16.89 4.28 -5.61
N PRO A 198 -16.93 3.01 -6.06
CA PRO A 198 -18.03 2.48 -6.84
C PRO A 198 -19.39 2.75 -6.17
N THR A 199 -20.40 3.06 -6.96
CA THR A 199 -21.78 3.35 -6.54
C THR A 199 -21.99 4.62 -5.73
N TYR A 200 -20.92 5.22 -5.19
CA TYR A 200 -20.99 6.47 -4.42
C TYR A 200 -20.44 7.68 -5.18
N GLY A 201 -19.36 7.49 -5.93
CA GLY A 201 -18.69 8.55 -6.70
C GLY A 201 -17.44 9.12 -6.01
N GLU A 202 -17.18 10.42 -6.20
CA GLU A 202 -16.02 11.08 -5.64
C GLU A 202 -16.09 11.16 -4.12
N ILE A 203 -14.96 10.90 -3.47
CA ILE A 203 -14.74 11.07 -2.04
C ILE A 203 -13.51 11.95 -1.79
N VAL A 204 -13.46 12.56 -0.62
CA VAL A 204 -12.25 13.15 -0.07
C VAL A 204 -11.84 12.31 1.12
N GLY A 205 -10.71 11.63 1.01
CA GLY A 205 -10.22 10.71 2.04
C GLY A 205 -8.91 11.17 2.65
N MET A 206 -8.64 10.71 3.85
CA MET A 206 -7.39 10.88 4.58
C MET A 206 -6.34 9.92 4.02
N VAL A 207 -5.10 10.38 3.85
CA VAL A 207 -3.96 9.55 3.45
C VAL A 207 -3.31 8.98 4.71
N ILE A 208 -4.05 8.15 5.44
CA ILE A 208 -3.46 7.39 6.53
C ILE A 208 -2.49 6.35 5.95
N ARG A 209 -1.44 5.99 6.69
CA ARG A 209 -0.44 5.07 6.17
C ARG A 209 -1.00 3.66 5.99
N HIS A 210 -0.64 3.04 4.87
CA HIS A 210 -1.07 1.69 4.53
C HIS A 210 -0.01 0.92 3.77
N GLY A 211 0.11 -0.38 4.03
CA GLY A 211 1.14 -1.24 3.44
C GLY A 211 1.06 -1.34 1.92
N GLU A 212 -0.12 -1.24 1.34
CA GLU A 212 -0.33 -1.30 -0.10
C GLU A 212 0.41 -0.19 -0.87
N ALA A 213 0.54 1.00 -0.30
CA ALA A 213 1.29 2.08 -0.93
C ALA A 213 2.74 1.66 -1.24
N PHE A 214 3.31 0.83 -0.37
CA PHE A 214 4.64 0.26 -0.57
C PHE A 214 4.61 -1.03 -1.40
N THR A 215 3.83 -2.02 -0.98
CA THR A 215 3.91 -3.38 -1.52
C THR A 215 3.45 -3.48 -2.97
N MET A 216 2.37 -2.80 -3.35
CA MET A 216 1.92 -2.77 -4.74
C MET A 216 2.89 -1.99 -5.63
N GLY A 217 3.35 -0.82 -5.17
CA GLY A 217 4.31 -0.04 -5.93
C GLY A 217 5.62 -0.79 -6.19
N ASP A 218 6.11 -1.54 -5.20
CA ASP A 218 7.29 -2.38 -5.34
C ASP A 218 7.04 -3.56 -6.30
N PHE A 219 5.96 -4.32 -6.08
CA PHE A 219 5.60 -5.46 -6.89
C PHE A 219 5.37 -5.10 -8.37
N LEU A 220 4.71 -3.98 -8.64
CA LEU A 220 4.40 -3.56 -10.01
C LEU A 220 5.53 -2.77 -10.68
N THR A 221 6.70 -2.65 -10.06
CA THR A 221 7.85 -1.98 -10.67
C THR A 221 8.49 -2.85 -11.75
N VAL A 222 8.63 -2.31 -12.94
CA VAL A 222 9.45 -2.89 -14.01
C VAL A 222 10.86 -2.28 -13.91
N TRP A 223 11.84 -3.14 -13.75
CA TRP A 223 13.24 -2.76 -13.63
C TRP A 223 14.01 -3.03 -14.92
N GLN A 224 14.93 -2.13 -15.29
CA GLN A 224 15.89 -2.31 -16.34
C GLN A 224 17.24 -1.74 -15.86
N ASP A 225 18.30 -2.54 -15.86
CA ASP A 225 19.64 -2.15 -15.42
C ASP A 225 19.62 -1.45 -14.04
N ASP A 226 18.95 -2.07 -13.08
CA ASP A 226 18.74 -1.58 -11.72
C ASP A 226 18.01 -0.21 -11.61
N LYS A 227 17.38 0.23 -12.69
CA LYS A 227 16.56 1.45 -12.71
C LYS A 227 15.09 1.11 -12.90
N PRO A 228 14.18 1.72 -12.16
CA PRO A 228 12.76 1.55 -12.39
C PRO A 228 12.36 2.30 -13.67
N VAL A 229 12.00 1.55 -14.73
CA VAL A 229 11.51 2.13 -15.99
C VAL A 229 10.00 2.39 -15.95
N TYR A 230 9.29 1.66 -15.10
CA TYR A 230 7.88 1.86 -14.81
C TYR A 230 7.59 1.53 -13.37
N ARG A 231 6.73 2.34 -12.78
CA ARG A 231 6.10 2.14 -11.47
C ARG A 231 4.86 3.00 -11.38
N PRO A 232 3.70 2.48 -10.93
CA PRO A 232 2.54 3.30 -10.66
C PRO A 232 2.67 4.09 -9.35
N THR A 233 1.97 5.21 -9.25
CA THR A 233 1.68 5.84 -7.96
C THR A 233 0.59 5.04 -7.26
N VAL A 234 0.77 4.73 -5.99
CA VAL A 234 -0.22 3.99 -5.19
C VAL A 234 -0.45 4.73 -3.89
N HIS A 235 -1.71 5.02 -3.57
CA HIS A 235 -2.03 5.56 -2.25
C HIS A 235 -3.42 5.14 -1.77
N TYR A 236 -3.59 5.25 -0.48
CA TYR A 236 -4.79 4.93 0.24
C TYR A 236 -5.57 6.19 0.58
N ALA A 237 -6.88 6.11 0.52
CA ALA A 237 -7.81 7.20 0.83
C ALA A 237 -8.92 6.68 1.72
N TYR A 238 -8.92 7.07 2.98
CA TYR A 238 -9.92 6.67 3.97
C TYR A 238 -10.89 7.80 4.28
N GLN A 239 -12.18 7.53 4.13
CA GLN A 239 -13.26 8.43 4.53
C GLN A 239 -14.09 7.78 5.64
N PRO A 240 -13.99 8.28 6.89
CA PRO A 240 -14.83 7.82 7.99
C PRO A 240 -16.30 8.18 7.79
N SER A 241 -17.19 7.51 8.52
CA SER A 241 -18.63 7.79 8.55
C SER A 241 -18.99 9.05 9.34
#